data_22902a6dc60f9a93f2d641ccd137b30b
#
_entry.id   22902a6dc60f9a93f2d641ccd137b30b
#
_cell.length_a   1.000
_cell.length_b   1.000
_cell.length_c   1.000
_cell.angle_alpha   90.00
_cell.angle_beta   90.00
_cell.angle_gamma   90.00
#
_symmetry.space_group_name_H-M   'P 1'
#
loop_
_entity.id
_entity.type
_entity.pdbx_description
1 polymer ?
#
loop_
_entity_poly.entity_id
_entity_poly.type
_entity_poly.pdbx_seq_one_letter_code
_entity_poly.pdbx_strand_id
1 'polypeptide(L)'
;MDLSDFGTLQGDKMRIIQETVPGKQVTLAHIIASPDEIIYTKLGLDPAVDYDQAAIAILSMTPSEISVIAGDIAIKASKIDIGFIDRFSGTLIFTGRIANVQAALASILSYLKNRLGFTICDVTRT
;
A
#
# COMPACT_ATOMS: atom_id res chain seq x y z
N MET A 1 17.02 20.19 16.22
CA MET A 1 16.55 20.91 15.84
C MET A 1 15.78 20.54 15.35
N ASP A 2 15.24 20.38 15.34
CA ASP A 2 14.51 20.26 14.62
C ASP A 2 14.62 20.94 13.63
N LEU A 3 14.82 20.42 12.81
CA LEU A 3 14.80 21.08 11.84
C LEU A 3 13.72 21.86 11.85
N SER A 4 12.85 21.75 12.55
CA SER A 4 11.89 22.57 12.40
C SER A 4 12.01 23.74 13.11
N ASP A 5 12.64 24.04 13.28
CA ASP A 5 12.74 25.13 13.45
C ASP A 5 13.60 25.71 12.94
N PHE A 6 14.02 25.29 12.39
CA PHE A 6 14.50 25.75 11.60
C PHE A 6 13.84 25.79 10.80
N GLY A 7 12.92 25.64 11.22
CA GLY A 7 12.37 25.63 10.82
C GLY A 7 11.57 26.20 10.91
N THR A 8 11.06 26.61 11.19
CA THR A 8 10.37 27.16 10.96
C THR A 8 10.63 28.15 10.49
N LEU A 9 10.81 28.64 10.23
CA LEU A 9 11.09 28.99 9.49
C LEU A 9 11.70 29.27 8.85
N GLN A 10 11.62 29.37 9.14
CA GLN A 10 11.94 28.88 8.47
C GLN A 10 11.48 28.03 8.60
N GLY A 11 10.80 27.97 9.62
CA GLY A 11 10.14 26.80 9.85
C GLY A 11 9.28 26.35 8.75
N ASP A 12 8.45 27.19 8.23
CA ASP A 12 7.58 26.84 7.12
C ASP A 12 8.37 26.41 5.91
N LYS A 13 9.43 27.08 5.62
CA LYS A 13 10.26 26.72 4.52
C LYS A 13 10.85 25.33 4.73
N MET A 14 11.26 25.02 5.93
CA MET A 14 11.78 23.70 6.21
C MET A 14 10.72 22.64 6.04
N ARG A 15 9.50 22.94 6.42
CA ARG A 15 8.42 21.98 6.28
C ARG A 15 8.15 21.68 4.83
N ILE A 16 8.14 22.69 3.99
CA ILE A 16 7.94 22.51 2.56
C ILE A 16 9.02 21.63 1.98
N ILE A 17 10.25 21.83 2.37
CA ILE A 17 11.34 21.01 1.89
C ILE A 17 11.15 19.56 2.30
N GLN A 18 10.73 19.32 3.54
CA GLN A 18 10.49 17.97 4.00
C GLN A 18 9.39 17.30 3.20
N GLU A 19 8.35 18.03 2.85
CA GLU A 19 7.25 17.47 2.10
C GLU A 19 7.64 17.09 0.69
N THR A 20 8.64 17.74 0.16
CA THR A 20 9.08 17.45 -1.20
C THR A 20 10.17 16.39 -1.26
N VAL A 21 10.74 16.00 -0.13
CA VAL A 21 11.76 14.95 -0.11
C VAL A 21 11.07 13.61 -0.20
N PRO A 22 11.35 12.82 -1.23
CA PRO A 22 10.76 11.50 -1.32
C PRO A 22 11.31 10.66 -0.19
N GLY A 23 10.46 10.17 0.62
CA GLY A 23 10.85 9.36 1.75
C GLY A 23 9.83 8.31 1.97
N LYS A 24 8.85 8.62 2.81
CA LYS A 24 7.85 7.64 3.19
C LYS A 24 6.57 7.94 2.44
N GLN A 25 6.28 7.18 1.40
CA GLN A 25 5.05 7.41 0.64
C GLN A 25 4.48 6.14 0.06
N VAL A 26 3.15 6.12 -0.02
CA VAL A 26 2.43 5.15 -0.83
C VAL A 26 2.04 5.89 -2.10
N THR A 27 2.54 5.42 -3.24
CA THR A 27 2.36 6.11 -4.51
C THR A 27 1.27 5.50 -5.38
N LEU A 28 0.85 4.27 -5.07
CA LEU A 28 -0.24 3.61 -5.77
C LEU A 28 -1.01 2.77 -4.78
N ALA A 29 -2.33 2.87 -4.82
CA ALA A 29 -3.24 2.01 -4.07
C ALA A 29 -4.46 1.79 -4.94
N HIS A 30 -4.49 0.65 -5.66
CA HIS A 30 -5.52 0.39 -6.65
C HIS A 30 -6.21 -0.93 -6.40
N ILE A 31 -7.53 -0.96 -6.59
CA ILE A 31 -8.31 -2.17 -6.50
C ILE A 31 -8.88 -2.51 -7.86
N ILE A 32 -8.62 -3.72 -8.33
CA ILE A 32 -9.30 -4.26 -9.49
C ILE A 32 -10.45 -5.10 -8.93
N ALA A 33 -11.68 -4.60 -9.08
CA ALA A 33 -12.83 -5.21 -8.41
C ALA A 33 -13.23 -6.55 -9.01
N SER A 34 -13.14 -6.66 -10.33
CA SER A 34 -13.52 -7.91 -11.04
C SER A 34 -12.49 -8.18 -12.12
N PRO A 35 -11.30 -8.67 -11.74
CA PRO A 35 -10.24 -8.92 -12.72
C PRO A 35 -10.68 -10.00 -13.72
N ASP A 36 -10.20 -9.86 -14.96
CA ASP A 36 -10.32 -10.95 -15.91
C ASP A 36 -9.55 -12.15 -15.38
N GLU A 37 -10.07 -13.35 -15.60
CA GLU A 37 -9.46 -14.56 -15.04
C GLU A 37 -7.99 -14.71 -15.43
N ILE A 38 -7.63 -14.27 -16.61
CA ILE A 38 -6.26 -14.46 -17.10
C ILE A 38 -5.25 -13.66 -16.24
N ILE A 39 -5.71 -12.62 -15.56
CA ILE A 39 -4.80 -11.78 -14.76
C ILE A 39 -4.18 -12.56 -13.62
N TYR A 40 -4.95 -13.41 -12.96
CA TYR A 40 -4.40 -14.22 -11.86
C TYR A 40 -3.26 -15.11 -12.33
N THR A 41 -3.44 -15.73 -13.48
CA THR A 41 -2.43 -16.61 -14.06
C THR A 41 -1.21 -15.83 -14.51
N LYS A 42 -1.43 -14.70 -15.17
CA LYS A 42 -0.32 -13.89 -15.70
C LYS A 42 0.50 -13.25 -14.57
N LEU A 43 -0.12 -13.00 -13.41
CA LEU A 43 0.61 -12.51 -12.26
C LEU A 43 1.38 -13.62 -11.56
N GLY A 44 1.15 -14.88 -11.92
CA GLY A 44 1.83 -16.01 -11.29
C GLY A 44 1.34 -16.27 -9.88
N LEU A 45 0.06 -15.97 -9.61
CA LEU A 45 -0.51 -16.20 -8.28
C LEU A 45 -0.67 -17.69 -8.03
N ASP A 46 -0.72 -18.07 -6.75
CA ASP A 46 -0.80 -19.46 -6.33
C ASP A 46 -2.03 -20.13 -6.93
N PRO A 47 -1.86 -21.14 -7.79
CA PRO A 47 -3.01 -21.80 -8.42
C PRO A 47 -3.85 -22.62 -7.44
N ALA A 48 -3.38 -22.84 -6.22
CA ALA A 48 -4.16 -23.57 -5.21
C ALA A 48 -5.23 -22.69 -4.56
N VAL A 49 -5.15 -21.37 -4.71
CA VAL A 49 -6.13 -20.46 -4.16
C VAL A 49 -7.30 -20.31 -5.11
N ASP A 50 -8.52 -20.31 -4.55
CA ASP A 50 -9.73 -20.08 -5.34
C ASP A 50 -9.93 -18.59 -5.48
N TYR A 51 -9.82 -18.09 -6.71
CA TYR A 51 -9.97 -16.66 -7.00
C TYR A 51 -11.35 -16.29 -7.51
N ASP A 52 -12.32 -17.21 -7.41
CA ASP A 52 -13.67 -16.88 -7.84
C ASP A 52 -14.19 -15.66 -7.10
N GLN A 53 -14.60 -14.64 -7.86
CA GLN A 53 -15.09 -13.38 -7.33
C GLN A 53 -14.07 -12.65 -6.46
N ALA A 54 -12.80 -12.90 -6.64
CA ALA A 54 -11.76 -12.20 -5.89
C ALA A 54 -11.43 -10.87 -6.56
N ALA A 55 -11.19 -9.86 -5.73
CA ALA A 55 -10.62 -8.59 -6.17
C ALA A 55 -9.10 -8.66 -5.97
N ILE A 56 -8.39 -7.80 -6.67
CA ILE A 56 -6.94 -7.67 -6.54
C ILE A 56 -6.61 -6.27 -6.07
N ALA A 57 -5.80 -6.15 -5.03
CA ALA A 57 -5.25 -4.87 -4.60
C ALA A 57 -3.79 -4.80 -5.00
N ILE A 58 -3.38 -3.64 -5.51
CA ILE A 58 -2.01 -3.37 -5.92
C ILE A 58 -1.55 -2.11 -5.22
N LEU A 59 -0.42 -2.21 -4.50
CA LEU A 59 0.17 -1.06 -3.83
C LEU A 59 1.63 -0.92 -4.24
N SER A 60 2.07 0.32 -4.29
CA SER A 60 3.47 0.67 -4.52
C SER A 60 3.89 1.66 -3.45
N MET A 61 5.03 1.44 -2.82
CA MET A 61 5.43 2.23 -1.67
C MET A 61 6.94 2.37 -1.56
N THR A 62 7.35 3.42 -0.87
CA THR A 62 8.76 3.75 -0.60
C THR A 62 8.90 4.10 0.87
N PRO A 63 9.88 3.56 1.61
CA PRO A 63 10.90 2.59 1.17
C PRO A 63 10.30 1.24 0.80
N SER A 64 10.98 0.52 -0.08
CA SER A 64 10.43 -0.71 -0.64
C SER A 64 10.17 -1.79 0.39
N GLU A 65 10.96 -1.83 1.46
CA GLU A 65 10.81 -2.82 2.53
C GLU A 65 9.47 -2.70 3.27
N ILE A 66 8.84 -1.54 3.17
CA ILE A 66 7.53 -1.33 3.81
C ILE A 66 6.47 -2.29 3.23
N SER A 67 6.70 -2.80 2.03
CA SER A 67 5.78 -3.78 1.44
C SER A 67 5.60 -5.01 2.33
N VAL A 68 6.64 -5.40 3.06
CA VAL A 68 6.57 -6.54 3.98
C VAL A 68 5.68 -6.20 5.17
N ILE A 69 5.86 -5.00 5.74
CA ILE A 69 5.05 -4.55 6.87
C ILE A 69 3.60 -4.40 6.44
N ALA A 70 3.37 -3.82 5.26
CA ALA A 70 2.03 -3.65 4.73
C ALA A 70 1.34 -4.99 4.52
N GLY A 71 2.06 -5.99 4.04
CA GLY A 71 1.53 -7.34 3.89
C GLY A 71 1.08 -7.93 5.21
N ASP A 72 1.87 -7.75 6.26
CA ASP A 72 1.50 -8.22 7.59
C ASP A 72 0.25 -7.50 8.10
N ILE A 73 0.18 -6.19 7.91
CA ILE A 73 -1.01 -5.42 8.31
C ILE A 73 -2.25 -5.95 7.59
N ALA A 74 -2.12 -6.22 6.29
CA ALA A 74 -3.25 -6.70 5.49
C ALA A 74 -3.79 -8.03 6.02
N ILE A 75 -2.90 -8.97 6.29
CA ILE A 75 -3.30 -10.30 6.78
C ILE A 75 -3.98 -10.19 8.13
N LYS A 76 -3.49 -9.32 8.99
CA LYS A 76 -4.05 -9.16 10.32
C LYS A 76 -5.37 -8.40 10.32
N ALA A 77 -5.63 -7.61 9.28
CA ALA A 77 -6.81 -6.76 9.22
C ALA A 77 -8.06 -7.49 8.72
N SER A 78 -7.90 -8.37 7.75
CA SER A 78 -9.04 -9.06 7.17
C SER A 78 -8.60 -10.34 6.46
N LYS A 79 -9.59 -11.09 5.98
CA LYS A 79 -9.29 -12.36 5.32
C LYS A 79 -8.91 -12.10 3.87
N ILE A 80 -7.62 -12.11 3.61
CA ILE A 80 -7.08 -11.93 2.27
C ILE A 80 -5.95 -12.92 2.05
N ASP A 81 -5.56 -13.09 0.80
CA ASP A 81 -4.42 -13.91 0.42
C ASP A 81 -3.35 -13.02 -0.17
N ILE A 82 -2.12 -13.14 0.32
CA ILE A 82 -1.00 -12.41 -0.26
C ILE A 82 -0.66 -13.06 -1.60
N GLY A 83 -0.65 -12.25 -2.65
CA GLY A 83 -0.26 -12.73 -3.96
C GLY A 83 1.21 -12.51 -4.22
N PHE A 84 1.75 -11.39 -3.76
CA PHE A 84 3.10 -11.00 -4.12
C PHE A 84 3.60 -9.90 -3.21
N ILE A 85 4.81 -10.08 -2.68
CA ILE A 85 5.50 -9.04 -1.91
C ILE A 85 6.88 -8.90 -2.52
N ASP A 86 7.23 -7.70 -2.95
CA ASP A 86 8.56 -7.45 -3.48
C ASP A 86 9.22 -6.36 -2.67
N ARG A 87 10.13 -6.76 -1.79
CA ARG A 87 10.84 -5.84 -0.92
C ARG A 87 11.84 -4.98 -1.69
N PHE A 88 12.12 -5.30 -2.95
CA PHE A 88 13.06 -4.52 -3.75
C PHE A 88 12.36 -3.41 -4.52
N SER A 89 11.18 -3.67 -5.05
CA SER A 89 10.42 -2.65 -5.78
C SER A 89 9.40 -1.92 -4.92
N GLY A 90 9.03 -2.48 -3.77
CA GLY A 90 8.02 -1.88 -2.92
C GLY A 90 6.60 -2.17 -3.40
N THR A 91 6.40 -3.27 -4.11
CA THR A 91 5.09 -3.68 -4.61
C THR A 91 4.47 -4.72 -3.70
N LEU A 92 3.18 -4.55 -3.41
CA LEU A 92 2.39 -5.53 -2.67
C LEU A 92 1.12 -5.80 -3.46
N ILE A 93 0.82 -7.07 -3.67
CA ILE A 93 -0.42 -7.50 -4.32
C ILE A 93 -1.09 -8.50 -3.40
N PHE A 94 -2.38 -8.30 -3.15
CA PHE A 94 -3.15 -9.28 -2.40
C PHE A 94 -4.55 -9.39 -2.98
N THR A 95 -5.22 -10.49 -2.66
CA THR A 95 -6.52 -10.82 -3.22
C THR A 95 -7.50 -11.21 -2.12
N GLY A 96 -8.77 -11.14 -2.45
CA GLY A 96 -9.84 -11.54 -1.55
C GLY A 96 -11.17 -10.99 -2.02
N ARG A 97 -12.19 -11.22 -1.21
CA ARG A 97 -13.48 -10.59 -1.48
C ARG A 97 -13.32 -9.09 -1.40
N ILE A 98 -14.07 -8.38 -2.22
CA ILE A 98 -13.93 -6.92 -2.33
C ILE A 98 -14.00 -6.22 -0.96
N ALA A 99 -14.91 -6.62 -0.09
CA ALA A 99 -15.03 -6.01 1.23
C ALA A 99 -13.78 -6.24 2.08
N ASN A 100 -13.19 -7.42 2.00
CA ASN A 100 -11.99 -7.75 2.76
C ASN A 100 -10.77 -7.01 2.20
N VAL A 101 -10.70 -6.90 0.88
CA VAL A 101 -9.62 -6.16 0.22
C VAL A 101 -9.69 -4.68 0.59
N GLN A 102 -10.89 -4.11 0.58
CA GLN A 102 -11.09 -2.71 0.98
C GLN A 102 -10.69 -2.49 2.43
N ALA A 103 -11.08 -3.40 3.32
CA ALA A 103 -10.76 -3.28 4.74
C ALA A 103 -9.25 -3.38 4.97
N ALA A 104 -8.59 -4.32 4.32
CA ALA A 104 -7.14 -4.50 4.44
C ALA A 104 -6.41 -3.26 3.93
N LEU A 105 -6.83 -2.74 2.78
CA LEU A 105 -6.20 -1.56 2.19
C LEU A 105 -6.36 -0.34 3.10
N ALA A 106 -7.55 -0.14 3.63
CA ALA A 106 -7.81 0.98 4.55
C ALA A 106 -6.93 0.88 5.79
N SER A 107 -6.76 -0.32 6.33
CA SER A 107 -5.90 -0.54 7.51
C SER A 107 -4.45 -0.24 7.20
N ILE A 108 -3.95 -0.64 6.03
CA ILE A 108 -2.59 -0.34 5.62
C ILE A 108 -2.39 1.18 5.55
N LEU A 109 -3.25 1.87 4.84
CA LEU A 109 -3.09 3.31 4.63
C LEU A 109 -3.21 4.08 5.94
N SER A 110 -4.14 3.69 6.79
CA SER A 110 -4.32 4.33 8.10
C SER A 110 -3.08 4.15 8.97
N TYR A 111 -2.55 2.94 9.03
CA TYR A 111 -1.39 2.66 9.86
C TYR A 111 -0.15 3.41 9.35
N LEU A 112 0.09 3.35 8.06
CA LEU A 112 1.26 4.01 7.49
C LEU A 112 1.19 5.52 7.69
N LYS A 113 0.02 6.10 7.50
CA LYS A 113 -0.15 7.54 7.68
C LYS A 113 -0.05 7.94 9.14
N ASN A 114 -0.82 7.31 10.01
CA ASN A 114 -1.01 7.78 11.37
C ASN A 114 0.07 7.31 12.34
N ARG A 115 0.69 6.17 12.08
CA ARG A 115 1.68 5.59 12.98
C ARG A 115 3.10 5.74 12.46
N LEU A 116 3.29 5.76 11.15
CA LEU A 116 4.63 5.81 10.57
C LEU A 116 4.91 7.09 9.79
N GLY A 117 3.93 7.98 9.68
CA GLY A 117 4.15 9.30 9.08
C GLY A 117 4.28 9.29 7.55
N PHE A 118 3.67 8.32 6.89
CA PHE A 118 3.72 8.25 5.43
C PHE A 118 2.77 9.25 4.78
N THR A 119 3.17 9.75 3.63
CA THR A 119 2.25 10.39 2.72
C THR A 119 1.53 9.30 1.94
N ILE A 120 0.21 9.34 1.92
CA ILE A 120 -0.56 8.33 1.23
C ILE A 120 -1.30 8.94 0.04
N CYS A 121 -1.76 8.08 -0.86
CA CYS A 121 -2.54 8.48 -2.01
C CYS A 121 -3.98 8.00 -1.87
N ASP A 122 -4.84 8.51 -2.76
CA ASP A 122 -6.22 8.05 -2.80
C ASP A 122 -6.28 6.63 -3.35
N VAL A 123 -7.28 5.88 -2.89
CA VAL A 123 -7.52 4.55 -3.43
C VAL A 123 -8.29 4.70 -4.74
N THR A 124 -7.78 4.08 -5.79
CA THR A 124 -8.46 4.05 -7.09
C THR A 124 -9.03 2.66 -7.34
N ARG A 125 -9.95 2.56 -8.28
CA ARG A 125 -10.65 1.30 -8.51
C ARG A 125 -11.05 1.15 -9.98
N THR A 126 -10.92 -0.06 -10.48
CA THR A 126 -11.43 -0.44 -11.81
C THR A 126 -12.27 -1.70 -11.77
#